data_b189890055b87631fab2c60a15272c89
#
_entry.id   b189890055b87631fab2c60a15272c89
#
_cell.length_a   1.000
_cell.length_b   1.000
_cell.length_c   1.000
_cell.angle_alpha   90.00
_cell.angle_beta   90.00
_cell.angle_gamma   90.00
#
_symmetry.space_group_name_H-M   'P 1'
#
loop_
_entity.id
_entity.type
_entity.pdbx_description
1 polymer ?
#
loop_
_entity_poly.entity_id
_entity_poly.type
_entity_poly.pdbx_seq_one_letter_code
_entity_poly.pdbx_strand_id
1 'polypeptide(L)'
;MANEPAELYRLALRAEVPADAWKKRLQWKSSFTGLTGLDDVFIHLSTADQVAGTAAAYFAGKTDVMLLRFAVKIMRKEANLDIRWEAAVPLRPGEKSREGKFPHIYGGPIPFACLAAPPVLLALDSDGKHVLPQLGLVEAPSIERGGEDGYAGNVAHI
;
A
#
# COMPACT_ATOMS: atom_id res chain seq x y z
N MET A 1 3.40 -10.49 -16.51
CA MET A 1 3.24 -10.07 -16.46
C MET A 1 3.62 -8.97 -16.64
N ALA A 2 3.71 -8.84 -17.32
CA ALA A 2 4.28 -7.64 -17.79
C ALA A 2 3.77 -6.43 -17.11
N ASN A 3 2.58 -6.34 -16.78
CA ASN A 3 1.94 -5.14 -16.32
C ASN A 3 1.71 -5.08 -14.82
N GLU A 4 2.66 -5.64 -14.08
CA GLU A 4 2.57 -5.52 -12.63
C GLU A 4 2.68 -4.05 -12.23
N PRO A 5 1.82 -3.54 -11.34
CA PRO A 5 1.85 -2.14 -10.95
C PRO A 5 3.17 -1.74 -10.31
N ALA A 6 3.52 -0.47 -10.42
CA ALA A 6 4.73 0.06 -9.78
C ALA A 6 4.57 0.17 -8.26
N GLU A 7 3.33 0.35 -7.79
CA GLU A 7 3.03 0.51 -6.37
C GLU A 7 1.88 -0.39 -5.97
N LEU A 8 1.94 -0.85 -4.73
CA LEU A 8 0.83 -1.54 -4.08
C LEU A 8 0.54 -0.82 -2.77
N TYR A 9 -0.66 -1.00 -2.24
CA TYR A 9 -1.17 -0.14 -1.18
C TYR A 9 -1.66 -0.94 0.01
N ARG A 10 -1.47 -0.37 1.21
CA ARG A 10 -2.03 -0.92 2.43
C ARG A 10 -2.75 0.17 3.19
N LEU A 11 -3.96 -0.14 3.64
CA LEU A 11 -4.66 0.69 4.61
C LEU A 11 -4.39 0.12 5.98
N ALA A 12 -4.00 0.96 6.92
CA ALA A 12 -3.67 0.53 8.26
C ALA A 12 -4.13 1.58 9.26
N LEU A 13 -4.41 1.17 10.48
CA LEU A 13 -4.73 2.12 11.52
C LEU A 13 -3.47 2.89 11.91
N ARG A 14 -3.65 4.14 12.27
CA ARG A 14 -2.53 5.01 12.62
C ARG A 14 -1.62 4.40 13.67
N ALA A 15 -2.20 3.69 14.64
CA ALA A 15 -1.42 3.05 15.70
C ALA A 15 -0.47 1.96 15.20
N GLU A 16 -0.70 1.44 13.99
CA GLU A 16 0.12 0.39 13.40
C GLU A 16 1.31 0.93 12.62
N VAL A 17 1.41 2.25 12.48
CA VAL A 17 2.45 2.88 11.67
C VAL A 17 3.25 3.85 12.54
N PRO A 18 4.53 3.55 12.81
CA PRO A 18 5.35 4.47 13.60
C PRO A 18 5.41 5.85 12.96
N ALA A 19 5.36 6.88 13.78
CA ALA A 19 5.35 8.26 13.28
C ALA A 19 6.61 8.60 12.48
N ASP A 20 7.73 7.93 12.77
CA ASP A 20 9.00 8.18 12.11
C ASP A 20 9.34 7.16 11.02
N ALA A 21 8.37 6.33 10.60
CA ALA A 21 8.62 5.28 9.61
C ALA A 21 9.27 5.83 8.33
N TRP A 22 8.79 6.96 7.84
CA TRP A 22 9.33 7.55 6.61
C TRP A 22 10.76 8.07 6.81
N LYS A 23 11.01 8.71 7.94
CA LYS A 23 12.34 9.26 8.20
C LYS A 23 13.39 8.18 8.35
N LYS A 24 13.01 7.04 8.91
CA LYS A 24 13.96 5.96 9.20
C LYS A 24 13.96 4.85 8.16
N ARG A 25 13.26 5.04 7.05
CA ARG A 25 13.12 3.99 6.05
C ARG A 25 14.46 3.48 5.50
N LEU A 26 15.41 4.38 5.33
CA LEU A 26 16.69 3.99 4.74
C LEU A 26 17.59 3.21 5.69
N GLN A 27 17.21 3.14 6.95
CA GLN A 27 17.98 2.34 7.92
C GLN A 27 17.60 0.86 7.87
N TRP A 28 16.51 0.52 7.19
CA TRP A 28 15.99 -0.85 7.06
C TRP A 28 15.71 -1.51 8.43
N LYS A 29 15.51 -0.70 9.47
CA LYS A 29 15.35 -1.23 10.82
C LYS A 29 13.92 -1.47 11.23
N SER A 30 12.99 -0.82 10.59
CA SER A 30 11.58 -1.00 10.95
C SER A 30 10.79 -1.49 9.75
N SER A 31 9.70 -2.21 10.06
CA SER A 31 8.92 -2.87 9.04
C SER A 31 7.45 -2.83 9.40
N PHE A 32 6.62 -2.90 8.38
CA PHE A 32 5.18 -3.09 8.55
C PHE A 32 4.92 -4.59 8.74
N THR A 33 4.34 -4.97 9.87
CA THR A 33 4.13 -6.36 10.20
C THR A 33 2.70 -6.83 9.93
N GLY A 34 1.77 -5.91 9.66
CA GLY A 34 0.37 -6.27 9.48
C GLY A 34 -0.34 -6.52 10.80
N LEU A 35 -1.47 -7.17 10.73
CA LEU A 35 -2.29 -7.48 11.89
C LEU A 35 -2.18 -8.94 12.23
N THR A 36 -1.93 -9.23 13.51
CA THR A 36 -1.89 -10.60 14.01
C THR A 36 -3.26 -11.27 13.79
N GLY A 37 -3.23 -12.48 13.30
CA GLY A 37 -4.44 -13.25 12.99
C GLY A 37 -4.99 -12.95 11.62
N LEU A 38 -4.72 -11.79 11.06
CA LEU A 38 -5.16 -11.44 9.72
C LEU A 38 -4.04 -11.61 8.70
N ASP A 39 -2.86 -11.15 9.03
CA ASP A 39 -1.71 -11.16 8.13
C ASP A 39 -0.62 -12.13 8.58
N ASP A 40 -1.00 -13.21 9.24
CA ASP A 40 0.00 -14.12 9.83
C ASP A 40 0.82 -14.89 8.80
N VAL A 41 0.22 -15.25 7.68
CA VAL A 41 0.91 -16.01 6.64
C VAL A 41 1.43 -15.09 5.55
N PHE A 42 0.64 -14.11 5.18
CA PHE A 42 1.01 -13.14 4.17
C PHE A 42 0.35 -11.80 4.52
N ILE A 43 0.93 -10.73 4.00
CA ILE A 43 0.39 -9.40 4.25
C ILE A 43 -0.51 -9.02 3.07
N HIS A 44 -1.73 -8.57 3.37
CA HIS A 44 -2.72 -8.19 2.37
C HIS A 44 -2.45 -6.80 1.86
N LEU A 45 -2.29 -6.65 0.54
CA LEU A 45 -2.18 -5.35 -0.10
C LEU A 45 -3.30 -5.20 -1.14
N SER A 46 -3.40 -4.02 -1.70
CA SER A 46 -4.38 -3.69 -2.73
C SER A 46 -3.73 -2.98 -3.90
N THR A 47 -4.31 -3.15 -5.09
CA THR A 47 -3.95 -2.31 -6.23
C THR A 47 -4.65 -0.96 -6.11
N ALA A 48 -4.29 -0.02 -6.98
CA ALA A 48 -4.95 1.30 -7.02
C ALA A 48 -6.47 1.20 -7.16
N ASP A 49 -6.94 0.25 -7.98
CA ASP A 49 -8.39 0.08 -8.20
C ASP A 49 -9.07 -0.58 -7.02
N GLN A 50 -8.35 -1.27 -6.17
CA GLN A 50 -8.94 -2.04 -5.08
C GLN A 50 -9.02 -1.28 -3.77
N VAL A 51 -8.22 -0.22 -3.61
CA VAL A 51 -8.10 0.47 -2.32
C VAL A 51 -9.43 1.03 -1.84
N ALA A 52 -10.19 1.65 -2.73
CA ALA A 52 -11.48 2.25 -2.35
C ALA A 52 -12.44 1.20 -1.81
N GLY A 53 -12.50 0.04 -2.45
CA GLY A 53 -13.34 -1.07 -1.98
C GLY A 53 -12.89 -1.62 -0.65
N THR A 54 -11.59 -1.71 -0.43
CA THR A 54 -11.04 -2.17 0.84
C THR A 54 -11.38 -1.18 1.96
N ALA A 55 -11.26 0.12 1.69
CA ALA A 55 -11.61 1.14 2.67
C ALA A 55 -13.10 1.04 3.05
N ALA A 56 -13.96 0.88 2.05
CA ALA A 56 -15.40 0.77 2.30
C ALA A 56 -15.76 -0.50 3.08
N ALA A 57 -15.09 -1.61 2.77
CA ALA A 57 -15.42 -2.90 3.39
C ALA A 57 -14.97 -2.99 4.84
N TYR A 58 -13.80 -2.43 5.17
CA TYR A 58 -13.19 -2.70 6.47
C TYR A 58 -12.89 -1.47 7.31
N PHE A 59 -12.97 -0.27 6.75
CA PHE A 59 -12.57 0.94 7.47
C PHE A 59 -13.64 2.04 7.43
N ALA A 60 -14.85 1.73 7.00
CA ALA A 60 -15.89 2.73 6.83
C ALA A 60 -16.05 3.59 8.08
N GLY A 61 -16.03 4.90 7.92
CA GLY A 61 -16.23 5.85 9.01
C GLY A 61 -15.06 6.04 9.96
N LYS A 62 -13.97 5.31 9.80
CA LYS A 62 -12.81 5.44 10.69
C LYS A 62 -11.96 6.64 10.31
N THR A 63 -11.54 7.42 11.31
CA THR A 63 -10.78 8.65 11.09
C THR A 63 -9.28 8.47 11.22
N ASP A 64 -8.82 7.30 11.65
CA ASP A 64 -7.41 7.04 11.94
C ASP A 64 -6.78 6.07 10.95
N VAL A 65 -7.19 6.16 9.68
CA VAL A 65 -6.70 5.25 8.64
C VAL A 65 -5.56 5.90 7.87
N MET A 66 -4.45 5.19 7.81
CA MET A 66 -3.27 5.61 7.04
C MET A 66 -3.21 4.86 5.73
N LEU A 67 -2.75 5.53 4.69
CA LEU A 67 -2.44 4.90 3.42
C LEU A 67 -0.93 4.74 3.30
N LEU A 68 -0.50 3.49 3.09
CA LEU A 68 0.91 3.18 2.84
C LEU A 68 1.06 2.80 1.37
N ARG A 69 2.07 3.36 0.72
CA ARG A 69 2.36 3.11 -0.69
C ARG A 69 3.71 2.40 -0.77
N PHE A 70 3.70 1.15 -1.23
CA PHE A 70 4.92 0.36 -1.31
C PHE A 70 5.37 0.22 -2.76
N ALA A 71 6.66 0.43 -3.00
CA ALA A 71 7.26 0.28 -4.32
C ALA A 71 7.52 -1.18 -4.61
N VAL A 72 6.92 -1.70 -5.67
CA VAL A 72 7.02 -3.12 -6.03
C VAL A 72 8.48 -3.51 -6.31
N LYS A 73 9.22 -2.66 -7.01
CA LYS A 73 10.62 -2.95 -7.31
C LYS A 73 11.45 -3.12 -6.06
N ILE A 74 11.24 -2.28 -5.06
CA ILE A 74 12.01 -2.36 -3.82
C ILE A 74 11.63 -3.62 -3.06
N MET A 75 10.35 -3.93 -2.99
CA MET A 75 9.88 -5.15 -2.33
C MET A 75 10.52 -6.39 -2.94
N ARG A 76 10.55 -6.47 -4.27
CA ARG A 76 11.07 -7.66 -4.94
C ARG A 76 12.59 -7.74 -4.94
N LYS A 77 13.25 -6.65 -5.31
CA LYS A 77 14.69 -6.70 -5.56
C LYS A 77 15.54 -6.46 -4.34
N GLU A 78 15.12 -5.59 -3.45
CA GLU A 78 15.93 -5.23 -2.30
C GLU A 78 15.47 -5.92 -1.03
N ALA A 79 14.16 -6.06 -0.83
CA ALA A 79 13.62 -6.74 0.34
C ALA A 79 13.42 -8.23 0.12
N ASN A 80 13.53 -8.69 -1.13
CA ASN A 80 13.43 -10.12 -1.47
C ASN A 80 12.08 -10.72 -1.10
N LEU A 81 11.01 -9.93 -1.20
CA LEU A 81 9.67 -10.40 -0.88
C LEU A 81 9.00 -11.02 -2.10
N ASP A 82 8.12 -11.97 -1.86
CA ASP A 82 7.37 -12.65 -2.90
C ASP A 82 5.98 -12.05 -2.97
N ILE A 83 5.58 -11.59 -4.14
CA ILE A 83 4.25 -11.02 -4.37
C ILE A 83 3.45 -12.05 -5.16
N ARG A 84 2.36 -12.53 -4.57
CA ARG A 84 1.48 -13.50 -5.21
C ARG A 84 0.11 -12.89 -5.42
N TRP A 85 -0.45 -13.12 -6.58
CA TRP A 85 -1.77 -12.60 -6.95
C TRP A 85 -2.79 -13.71 -6.72
N GLU A 86 -3.58 -13.55 -5.67
CA GLU A 86 -4.45 -14.63 -5.18
C GLU A 86 -5.86 -14.11 -4.94
N ALA A 87 -6.82 -15.02 -4.94
CA ALA A 87 -8.21 -14.67 -4.64
C ALA A 87 -8.31 -14.10 -3.23
N ALA A 88 -9.27 -13.21 -3.04
CA ALA A 88 -9.52 -12.65 -1.72
C ALA A 88 -9.98 -13.73 -0.75
N VAL A 89 -9.50 -13.65 0.50
CA VAL A 89 -9.91 -14.56 1.56
C VAL A 89 -10.92 -13.82 2.43
N PRO A 90 -12.12 -14.36 2.64
CA PRO A 90 -13.08 -13.71 3.52
C PRO A 90 -12.51 -13.60 4.93
N LEU A 91 -12.65 -12.43 5.54
CA LEU A 91 -12.09 -12.17 6.86
C LEU A 91 -13.04 -12.52 7.99
N ARG A 92 -14.32 -12.64 7.69
CA ARG A 92 -15.35 -12.95 8.68
C ARG A 92 -16.17 -14.14 8.20
N PRO A 93 -16.62 -14.99 9.12
CA PRO A 93 -17.46 -16.14 8.74
C PRO A 93 -18.71 -15.67 8.01
N GLY A 94 -19.04 -16.34 6.91
CA GLY A 94 -20.21 -16.00 6.11
C GLY A 94 -20.03 -14.81 5.19
N GLU A 95 -18.89 -14.17 5.23
CA GLU A 95 -18.60 -13.04 4.36
C GLU A 95 -18.38 -13.52 2.92
N LYS A 96 -18.96 -12.78 1.97
CA LYS A 96 -18.78 -13.11 0.56
C LYS A 96 -17.41 -12.65 0.12
N SER A 97 -16.68 -13.50 -0.61
CA SER A 97 -15.39 -13.14 -1.14
C SER A 97 -15.51 -12.02 -2.16
N ARG A 98 -14.56 -11.09 -2.14
CA ARG A 98 -14.47 -10.04 -3.15
C ARG A 98 -13.93 -10.66 -4.44
N GLU A 99 -14.39 -10.14 -5.56
CA GLU A 99 -13.95 -10.64 -6.87
C GLU A 99 -12.56 -10.17 -7.21
N GLY A 100 -11.87 -10.93 -8.05
CA GLY A 100 -10.56 -10.59 -8.56
C GLY A 100 -9.45 -11.12 -7.69
N LYS A 101 -8.25 -10.80 -8.08
CA LYS A 101 -7.05 -11.22 -7.37
C LYS A 101 -6.42 -10.03 -6.67
N PHE A 102 -5.91 -10.30 -5.49
CA PHE A 102 -5.27 -9.29 -4.66
C PHE A 102 -3.82 -9.65 -4.46
N PRO A 103 -2.94 -8.65 -4.35
CA PRO A 103 -1.53 -8.93 -4.09
C PRO A 103 -1.32 -9.30 -2.63
N HIS A 104 -0.74 -10.47 -2.40
CA HIS A 104 -0.40 -10.96 -1.07
C HIS A 104 1.12 -11.07 -0.98
N ILE A 105 1.68 -10.54 0.09
CA ILE A 105 3.13 -10.47 0.26
C ILE A 105 3.60 -11.57 1.20
N TYR A 106 4.42 -12.45 0.67
CA TYR A 106 5.00 -13.55 1.43
C TYR A 106 6.47 -13.25 1.72
N GLY A 107 6.93 -13.72 2.85
CA GLY A 107 8.31 -13.47 3.27
C GLY A 107 8.48 -12.19 4.05
N GLY A 108 7.37 -11.55 4.41
CA GLY A 108 7.39 -10.32 5.18
C GLY A 108 7.92 -10.51 6.57
N PRO A 109 8.01 -9.45 7.37
CA PRO A 109 7.33 -8.15 7.21
C PRO A 109 7.87 -7.30 6.08
N ILE A 110 7.17 -6.22 5.76
CA ILE A 110 7.59 -5.35 4.68
C ILE A 110 8.41 -4.20 5.27
N PRO A 111 9.71 -4.11 4.96
CA PRO A 111 10.51 -3.00 5.48
C PRO A 111 9.96 -1.65 5.04
N PHE A 112 9.97 -0.68 5.93
CA PHE A 112 9.51 0.66 5.56
C PHE A 112 10.41 1.31 4.51
N ALA A 113 11.59 0.74 4.26
CA ALA A 113 12.41 1.13 3.12
C ALA A 113 11.70 0.92 1.78
N CYS A 114 10.68 0.05 1.75
CA CYS A 114 9.89 -0.18 0.54
C CYS A 114 8.85 0.91 0.28
N LEU A 115 8.66 1.85 1.21
CA LEU A 115 7.69 2.94 1.00
C LEU A 115 8.10 3.81 -0.18
N ALA A 116 7.14 4.09 -1.05
CA ALA A 116 7.35 4.96 -2.20
C ALA A 116 7.07 6.42 -1.85
N ALA A 117 6.37 6.68 -0.74
CA ALA A 117 6.01 8.03 -0.32
C ALA A 117 5.72 8.00 1.18
N PRO A 118 5.70 9.16 1.84
CA PRO A 118 5.34 9.19 3.26
C PRO A 118 3.92 8.66 3.48
N PRO A 119 3.68 7.91 4.57
CA PRO A 119 2.31 7.49 4.89
C PRO A 119 1.39 8.69 5.06
N VAL A 120 0.14 8.56 4.62
CA VAL A 120 -0.82 9.65 4.61
C VAL A 120 -2.03 9.28 5.44
N LEU A 121 -2.44 10.19 6.34
CA LEU A 121 -3.69 10.03 7.07
C LEU A 121 -4.83 10.44 6.15
N LEU A 122 -5.81 9.57 5.97
CA LEU A 122 -6.92 9.81 5.06
C LEU A 122 -8.03 10.58 5.75
N ALA A 123 -8.54 11.62 5.09
CA ALA A 123 -9.70 12.36 5.56
C ALA A 123 -10.98 11.64 5.13
N LEU A 124 -12.08 11.91 5.82
CA LEU A 124 -13.40 11.43 5.41
C LEU A 124 -14.16 12.57 4.73
N ASP A 125 -14.94 12.22 3.72
CA ASP A 125 -15.84 13.18 3.09
C ASP A 125 -17.17 13.25 3.87
N SER A 126 -18.13 14.02 3.37
CA SER A 126 -19.40 14.21 4.05
C SER A 126 -20.23 12.93 4.17
N ASP A 127 -19.93 11.93 3.34
CA ASP A 127 -20.63 10.64 3.38
C ASP A 127 -19.88 9.61 4.24
N GLY A 128 -18.82 10.01 4.90
CA GLY A 128 -18.01 9.10 5.71
C GLY A 128 -17.09 8.20 4.91
N LYS A 129 -16.84 8.54 3.65
CA LYS A 129 -15.93 7.77 2.81
C LYS A 129 -14.55 8.41 2.83
N HIS A 130 -13.53 7.57 2.74
CA HIS A 130 -12.16 8.04 2.75
C HIS A 130 -11.81 8.74 1.43
N VAL A 131 -11.20 9.92 1.55
CA VAL A 131 -10.71 10.67 0.39
C VAL A 131 -9.33 10.15 0.06
N LEU A 132 -9.21 9.50 -1.09
CA LEU A 132 -7.95 8.91 -1.52
C LEU A 132 -7.19 9.90 -2.40
N PRO A 133 -5.85 9.96 -2.26
CA PRO A 133 -5.06 10.72 -3.22
C PRO A 133 -5.08 9.99 -4.56
N GLN A 134 -4.55 10.60 -5.58
CA GLN A 134 -4.48 9.97 -6.89
C GLN A 134 -3.48 8.81 -6.81
N LEU A 135 -3.90 7.63 -7.23
CA LEU A 135 -3.11 6.40 -7.15
C LEU A 135 -2.87 5.83 -8.54
N GLY A 136 -1.87 4.97 -8.64
CA GLY A 136 -1.60 4.25 -9.89
C GLY A 136 -0.96 5.08 -10.96
N LEU A 137 -0.42 6.21 -10.59
CA LEU A 137 0.14 7.07 -11.57
C LEU A 137 1.46 6.77 -11.99
N VAL A 138 2.02 6.38 -11.60
CA VAL A 138 3.18 6.26 -11.88
C VAL A 138 3.82 6.05 -12.82
N GLU A 139 4.15 6.11 -13.35
CA GLU A 139 4.75 5.82 -14.09
C GLU A 139 4.95 6.41 -14.87
N ALA A 140 4.94 7.12 -15.03
CA ALA A 140 5.14 7.63 -15.62
C ALA A 140 6.06 7.86 -16.10
N PRO A 141 6.28 8.17 -16.53
CA PRO A 141 7.03 8.30 -17.00
C PRO A 141 8.08 8.41 -17.15
N SER A 142 8.07 8.61 -17.20
CA SER A 142 8.85 8.66 -17.10
C SER A 142 9.82 9.05 -17.23
N ILE A 143 9.88 9.31 -17.32
CA ILE A 143 10.48 9.55 -17.19
C ILE A 143 11.43 9.82 -17.46
N GLU A 144 11.33 10.12 -17.81
CA GLU A 144 11.86 10.27 -17.76
C GLU A 144 12.58 10.82 -17.83
N ARG A 145 12.49 11.31 -18.06
CA ARG A 145 12.84 11.82 -17.79
C ARG A 145 13.75 12.02 -17.38
N GLY A 146 14.01 12.41 -17.49
CA GLY A 146 14.67 12.50 -16.89
C GLY A 146 15.26 13.01 -16.32
N GLY A 147 15.20 13.54 -16.46
CA GLY A 147 15.39 13.84 -15.77
C GLY A 147 15.52 14.47 -15.02
N GLU A 148 15.06 14.87 -15.19
CA GLU A 148 14.69 15.28 -14.47
C GLU A 148 14.65 15.46 -13.50
N ASP A 149 14.29 15.79 -13.76
CA ASP A 149 13.79 15.79 -12.84
C ASP A 149 13.64 15.71 -12.01
N GLY A 150 13.57 15.99 -12.30
CA GLY A 150 12.92 15.71 -11.54
C GLY A 150 12.59 15.76 -10.80
N TYR A 151 12.10 16.04 -11.03
CA TYR A 151 11.33 15.87 -10.32
C TYR A 151 11.03 15.80 -9.81
N ALA A 152 11.01 16.04 -10.30
CA ALA A 152 10.23 15.81 -9.78
C ALA A 152 9.68 15.64 -9.37
N GLY A 153 9.56 15.89 -9.72
CA GLY A 153 8.69 15.61 -9.36
C GLY A 153 8.23 15.52 -9.16
N ASN A 154 7.84 15.73 -9.55
CA ASN A 154 7.09 15.40 -9.29
C ASN A 154 6.67 15.26 -8.88
N VAL A 155 6.50 15.41 -9.26
CA VAL A 155 5.80 15.06 -8.76
C VAL A 155 5.23 14.95 -8.31
N ALA A 156 4.93 15.16 -8.71
CA ALA A 156 4.22 14.84 -8.20
C ALA A 156 3.94 14.54 -7.80
N HIS A 157 3.84 14.68 -8.21
CA HIS A 157 3.48 14.20 -7.61
C HIS A 157 3.37 14.09 -6.89
N ILE A 158 3.18 14.38 -7.09
CA ILE A 158 2.88 14.18 -6.27
C ILE A 158 2.76 14.14 -5.81
#